data_0fea759f12067f7e3fff1b9b0e26fff7
#
_entry.id   0fea759f12067f7e3fff1b9b0e26fff7
#
_cell.length_a   1.000
_cell.length_b   1.000
_cell.length_c   1.000
_cell.angle_alpha   90.00
_cell.angle_beta   90.00
_cell.angle_gamma   90.00
#
_symmetry.space_group_name_H-M   'P 1'
#
loop_
_entity.id
_entity.type
_entity.pdbx_description
1 polymer ?
#
loop_
_entity_poly.entity_id
_entity_poly.type
_entity_poly.pdbx_seq_one_letter_code
_entity_poly.pdbx_strand_id
1 'polypeptide(L)'
;MAAVLFDLLGDKDSASFFSGMSLAAVREKEDGHTGPYFSLVWGGLGAACGGDDAATAYMQEMRWYYELMRTPKGDAKYNPVLCGGQEMGAYGKGKYWSLAGAALMHYCAPRHKLFMTGKDKHASPPMTKEQIQECLQVSSRTFAKDPATPELVKMLEHPLPVARRRAAVELGKREDNVVPQMIALLNSPNRYAQYGACEGLRY
;
A
#
# COMPACT_ATOMS: atom_id res chain seq x y z
N MET A 1 1.33 1.45 -9.80
CA MET A 1 2.03 1.50 -11.12
C MET A 1 3.05 0.37 -11.25
N ALA A 2 4.04 0.22 -10.34
CA ALA A 2 5.10 -0.79 -10.49
C ALA A 2 4.57 -2.24 -10.68
N ALA A 3 3.57 -2.67 -9.90
CA ALA A 3 2.97 -3.99 -10.09
C ALA A 3 2.52 -4.23 -11.54
N VAL A 4 1.81 -3.26 -12.12
CA VAL A 4 1.33 -3.35 -13.51
C VAL A 4 2.48 -3.39 -14.51
N LEU A 5 3.55 -2.61 -14.28
CA LEU A 5 4.73 -2.64 -15.15
C LEU A 5 5.39 -4.02 -15.15
N PHE A 6 5.65 -4.57 -13.98
CA PHE A 6 6.31 -5.88 -13.88
C PHE A 6 5.39 -7.03 -14.32
N ASP A 7 4.08 -6.90 -14.13
CA ASP A 7 3.09 -7.82 -14.72
C ASP A 7 3.17 -7.82 -16.25
N LEU A 8 3.26 -6.65 -16.89
CA LEU A 8 3.44 -6.53 -18.34
C LEU A 8 4.77 -7.13 -18.83
N LEU A 9 5.84 -6.95 -18.06
CA LEU A 9 7.17 -7.51 -18.37
C LEU A 9 7.26 -9.02 -18.13
N GLY A 10 6.31 -9.62 -17.43
CA GLY A 10 6.32 -11.04 -17.09
C GLY A 10 7.23 -11.37 -15.89
N ASP A 11 7.71 -10.37 -15.16
CA ASP A 11 8.50 -10.55 -13.94
C ASP A 11 7.56 -10.88 -12.77
N LYS A 12 7.44 -12.18 -12.47
CA LYS A 12 6.50 -12.73 -11.48
C LYS A 12 6.79 -12.22 -10.07
N ASP A 13 8.06 -12.19 -9.68
CA ASP A 13 8.47 -11.89 -8.31
C ASP A 13 8.25 -10.41 -8.01
N SER A 14 8.67 -9.54 -8.91
CA SER A 14 8.44 -8.11 -8.79
C SER A 14 6.95 -7.76 -8.87
N ALA A 15 6.18 -8.39 -9.77
CA ALA A 15 4.75 -8.17 -9.87
C ALA A 15 4.03 -8.55 -8.55
N SER A 16 4.35 -9.72 -7.99
CA SER A 16 3.81 -10.18 -6.70
C SER A 16 4.18 -9.24 -5.55
N PHE A 17 5.45 -8.86 -5.44
CA PHE A 17 5.93 -7.94 -4.41
C PHE A 17 5.20 -6.59 -4.45
N PHE A 18 5.12 -5.95 -5.62
CA PHE A 18 4.47 -4.66 -5.76
C PHE A 18 2.94 -4.74 -5.67
N SER A 19 2.34 -5.88 -5.96
CA SER A 19 0.92 -6.12 -5.66
C SER A 19 0.68 -6.16 -4.15
N GLY A 20 1.50 -6.88 -3.39
CA GLY A 20 1.48 -6.87 -1.93
C GLY A 20 1.69 -5.46 -1.36
N MET A 21 2.62 -4.68 -1.93
CA MET A 21 2.80 -3.27 -1.53
C MET A 21 1.55 -2.42 -1.77
N SER A 22 0.79 -2.67 -2.84
CA SER A 22 -0.46 -1.94 -3.10
C SER A 22 -1.48 -2.16 -1.98
N LEU A 23 -1.58 -3.39 -1.45
CA LEU A 23 -2.41 -3.71 -0.29
C LEU A 23 -1.84 -3.13 1.02
N ALA A 24 -0.54 -3.30 1.25
CA ALA A 24 0.12 -2.81 2.46
C ALA A 24 0.06 -1.28 2.60
N ALA A 25 -0.01 -0.55 1.48
CA ALA A 25 -0.12 0.91 1.44
C ALA A 25 -1.55 1.42 1.33
N VAL A 26 -2.57 0.57 1.46
CA VAL A 26 -3.97 0.97 1.25
C VAL A 26 -4.42 2.12 2.16
N ARG A 27 -3.90 2.20 3.37
CA ARG A 27 -4.20 3.24 4.37
C ARG A 27 -3.15 4.35 4.45
N GLU A 28 -1.99 4.15 3.83
CA GLU A 28 -0.91 5.13 3.75
C GLU A 28 -0.75 5.55 2.29
N LYS A 29 -1.41 6.65 1.92
CA LYS A 29 -1.32 7.19 0.57
C LYS A 29 -0.14 8.12 0.47
N GLU A 30 0.55 8.08 -0.66
CA GLU A 30 1.59 9.04 -0.99
C GLU A 30 0.98 10.44 -1.05
N ASP A 31 1.63 11.38 -0.38
CA ASP A 31 1.26 12.79 -0.41
C ASP A 31 2.23 13.55 -1.33
N GLY A 32 2.01 13.39 -2.63
CA GLY A 32 2.79 14.05 -3.67
C GLY A 32 2.17 15.37 -4.12
N HIS A 33 2.70 15.95 -5.22
CA HIS A 33 2.22 17.21 -5.81
C HIS A 33 0.72 17.21 -6.13
N THR A 34 0.16 16.06 -6.49
CA THR A 34 -1.28 15.87 -6.77
C THR A 34 -2.02 15.25 -5.58
N GLY A 35 -1.43 15.28 -4.38
CA GLY A 35 -1.91 14.51 -3.25
C GLY A 35 -1.93 13.01 -3.56
N PRO A 36 -2.82 12.23 -2.95
CA PRO A 36 -2.89 10.79 -3.14
C PRO A 36 -3.56 10.33 -4.44
N TYR A 37 -3.80 11.22 -5.42
CA TYR A 37 -4.56 10.90 -6.64
C TYR A 37 -4.02 9.68 -7.38
N PHE A 38 -2.72 9.66 -7.68
CA PHE A 38 -2.12 8.55 -8.41
C PHE A 38 -2.08 7.25 -7.61
N SER A 39 -1.96 7.34 -6.29
CA SER A 39 -2.09 6.18 -5.41
C SER A 39 -3.50 5.58 -5.48
N LEU A 40 -4.53 6.40 -5.60
CA LEU A 40 -5.91 5.96 -5.74
C LEU A 40 -6.16 5.30 -7.11
N VAL A 41 -5.60 5.88 -8.18
CA VAL A 41 -5.75 5.33 -9.54
C VAL A 41 -5.03 3.99 -9.67
N TRP A 42 -3.76 3.93 -9.24
CA TRP A 42 -2.91 2.76 -9.48
C TRP A 42 -2.99 1.68 -8.40
N GLY A 43 -3.48 2.02 -7.20
CA GLY A 43 -3.52 1.08 -6.08
C GLY A 43 -4.40 -0.13 -6.34
N GLY A 44 -5.61 0.08 -6.83
CA GLY A 44 -6.54 -1.01 -7.16
C GLY A 44 -6.04 -1.87 -8.33
N LEU A 45 -5.46 -1.23 -9.37
CA LEU A 45 -4.85 -1.94 -10.50
C LEU A 45 -3.64 -2.77 -10.06
N GLY A 46 -2.83 -2.22 -9.14
CA GLY A 46 -1.70 -2.94 -8.55
C GLY A 46 -2.15 -4.13 -7.70
N ALA A 47 -3.21 -3.98 -6.92
CA ALA A 47 -3.78 -5.08 -6.16
C ALA A 47 -4.36 -6.17 -7.08
N ALA A 48 -4.99 -5.79 -8.20
CA ALA A 48 -5.54 -6.73 -9.18
C ALA A 48 -4.47 -7.65 -9.79
N CYS A 49 -3.22 -7.19 -9.91
CA CYS A 49 -2.10 -8.06 -10.32
C CYS A 49 -1.87 -9.23 -9.34
N GLY A 50 -2.33 -9.12 -8.10
CA GLY A 50 -2.33 -10.20 -7.10
C GLY A 50 -3.56 -11.12 -7.13
N GLY A 51 -4.44 -10.96 -8.13
CA GLY A 51 -5.64 -11.76 -8.31
C GLY A 51 -6.91 -11.14 -7.75
N ASP A 52 -8.03 -11.84 -7.97
CA ASP A 52 -9.37 -11.34 -7.65
C ASP A 52 -9.59 -11.10 -6.15
N ASP A 53 -9.06 -11.98 -5.29
CA ASP A 53 -9.17 -11.84 -3.84
C ASP A 53 -8.40 -10.61 -3.33
N ALA A 54 -7.22 -10.33 -3.89
CA ALA A 54 -6.42 -9.16 -3.56
C ALA A 54 -7.12 -7.87 -4.02
N ALA A 55 -7.67 -7.85 -5.24
CA ALA A 55 -8.46 -6.73 -5.74
C ALA A 55 -9.70 -6.48 -4.87
N THR A 56 -10.41 -7.54 -4.49
CA THR A 56 -11.60 -7.46 -3.62
C THR A 56 -11.24 -6.90 -2.25
N ALA A 57 -10.16 -7.38 -1.64
CA ALA A 57 -9.68 -6.90 -0.35
C ALA A 57 -9.31 -5.40 -0.40
N TYR A 58 -8.61 -4.97 -1.45
CA TYR A 58 -8.31 -3.55 -1.68
C TYR A 58 -9.59 -2.71 -1.76
N MET A 59 -10.59 -3.17 -2.51
CA MET A 59 -11.86 -2.45 -2.67
C MET A 59 -12.66 -2.39 -1.37
N GLN A 60 -12.64 -3.42 -0.56
CA GLN A 60 -13.29 -3.43 0.75
C GLN A 60 -12.67 -2.38 1.68
N GLU A 61 -11.33 -2.30 1.73
CA GLU A 61 -10.61 -1.30 2.51
C GLU A 61 -10.83 0.13 2.02
N MET A 62 -11.00 0.32 0.71
CA MET A 62 -11.19 1.65 0.10
C MET A 62 -12.65 2.05 -0.07
N ARG A 63 -13.60 1.19 0.25
CA ARG A 63 -15.03 1.43 0.02
C ARG A 63 -15.52 2.74 0.64
N TRP A 64 -15.15 2.98 1.88
CA TRP A 64 -15.54 4.20 2.60
C TRP A 64 -15.12 5.48 1.84
N TYR A 65 -13.92 5.48 1.27
CA TYR A 65 -13.39 6.61 0.53
C TYR A 65 -14.17 6.86 -0.76
N TYR A 66 -14.40 5.81 -1.54
CA TYR A 66 -15.16 5.90 -2.79
C TYR A 66 -16.62 6.29 -2.56
N GLU A 67 -17.23 5.82 -1.48
CA GLU A 67 -18.61 6.21 -1.12
C GLU A 67 -18.69 7.69 -0.74
N LEU A 68 -17.71 8.21 0.02
CA LEU A 68 -17.65 9.63 0.38
C LEU A 68 -17.33 10.57 -0.80
N MET A 69 -16.77 10.05 -1.88
CA MET A 69 -16.50 10.84 -3.08
C MET A 69 -17.72 10.96 -4.00
N ARG A 70 -18.76 10.18 -3.79
CA ARG A 70 -19.95 10.22 -4.63
C ARG A 70 -20.63 11.58 -4.55
N THR A 71 -21.04 12.09 -5.72
CA THR A 71 -21.85 13.30 -5.81
C THR A 71 -23.31 12.95 -6.05
N PRO A 72 -24.26 13.89 -5.78
CA PRO A 72 -25.67 13.68 -6.10
C PRO A 72 -25.95 13.45 -7.60
N LYS A 73 -24.99 13.80 -8.47
CA LYS A 73 -25.07 13.57 -9.92
C LYS A 73 -24.64 12.17 -10.36
N GLY A 74 -24.19 11.32 -9.41
CA GLY A 74 -23.73 9.97 -9.69
C GLY A 74 -22.28 9.86 -10.17
N ASP A 75 -21.53 10.96 -10.23
CA ASP A 75 -20.09 10.95 -10.45
C ASP A 75 -19.33 10.81 -9.13
N ALA A 76 -18.01 10.64 -9.20
CA ALA A 76 -17.12 10.62 -8.04
C ALA A 76 -16.06 11.71 -8.19
N LYS A 77 -15.95 12.57 -7.17
CA LYS A 77 -14.96 13.64 -7.11
C LYS A 77 -13.81 13.29 -6.19
N TYR A 78 -12.61 13.54 -6.67
CA TYR A 78 -11.41 13.41 -5.85
C TYR A 78 -11.43 14.38 -4.67
N ASN A 79 -11.21 13.86 -3.46
CA ASN A 79 -11.10 14.63 -2.24
C ASN A 79 -9.78 14.27 -1.51
N PRO A 80 -8.73 15.11 -1.63
CA PRO A 80 -7.44 14.83 -1.03
C PRO A 80 -7.48 14.80 0.51
N VAL A 81 -8.34 15.58 1.13
CA VAL A 81 -8.46 15.70 2.60
C VAL A 81 -8.83 14.37 3.24
N LEU A 82 -9.68 13.57 2.60
CA LEU A 82 -10.10 12.27 3.12
C LEU A 82 -8.95 11.26 3.25
N CYS A 83 -7.85 11.47 2.53
CA CYS A 83 -6.66 10.61 2.59
C CYS A 83 -5.50 11.22 3.37
N GLY A 84 -5.74 12.31 4.12
CA GLY A 84 -4.71 13.02 4.87
C GLY A 84 -3.82 13.93 4.00
N GLY A 85 -4.18 14.13 2.73
CA GLY A 85 -3.54 15.10 1.86
C GLY A 85 -3.92 16.53 2.23
N GLN A 86 -3.02 17.47 1.97
CA GLN A 86 -3.31 18.89 2.16
C GLN A 86 -4.23 19.41 1.05
N GLU A 87 -5.03 20.42 1.39
CA GLU A 87 -5.85 21.11 0.39
C GLU A 87 -4.93 21.88 -0.57
N MET A 88 -4.80 21.38 -1.78
CA MET A 88 -3.89 21.94 -2.77
C MET A 88 -4.60 22.99 -3.65
N GLY A 89 -4.81 24.20 -3.14
CA GLY A 89 -5.24 25.37 -3.91
C GLY A 89 -6.28 25.07 -5.00
N ALA A 90 -6.03 25.51 -6.24
CA ALA A 90 -6.92 25.28 -7.38
C ALA A 90 -7.01 23.78 -7.80
N TYR A 91 -5.99 23.01 -7.54
CA TYR A 91 -5.96 21.56 -7.85
C TYR A 91 -6.75 20.74 -6.83
N GLY A 92 -6.77 21.15 -5.56
CA GLY A 92 -7.47 20.45 -4.48
C GLY A 92 -8.98 20.61 -4.49
N LYS A 93 -9.52 21.57 -5.26
CA LYS A 93 -10.96 21.85 -5.27
C LYS A 93 -11.80 20.86 -6.11
N GLY A 94 -11.24 19.73 -6.50
CA GLY A 94 -11.97 18.65 -7.17
C GLY A 94 -12.59 18.99 -8.53
N LYS A 95 -12.31 20.20 -9.04
CA LYS A 95 -12.93 20.72 -10.24
C LYS A 95 -12.46 20.02 -11.53
N TYR A 96 -11.27 19.38 -11.46
CA TYR A 96 -10.60 18.83 -12.63
C TYR A 96 -10.26 17.33 -12.53
N TRP A 97 -10.44 16.72 -11.37
CA TRP A 97 -10.00 15.35 -11.12
C TRP A 97 -11.21 14.48 -10.83
N SER A 98 -11.64 13.72 -11.84
CA SER A 98 -12.67 12.71 -11.66
C SER A 98 -12.01 11.35 -11.40
N LEU A 99 -12.44 10.67 -10.34
CA LEU A 99 -12.08 9.28 -10.07
C LEU A 99 -13.18 8.29 -10.46
N ALA A 100 -14.25 8.76 -11.10
CA ALA A 100 -15.36 7.89 -11.45
C ALA A 100 -14.91 6.69 -12.29
N GLY A 101 -14.08 6.94 -13.31
CA GLY A 101 -13.53 5.87 -14.15
C GLY A 101 -12.62 4.91 -13.36
N ALA A 102 -11.73 5.45 -12.50
CA ALA A 102 -10.86 4.62 -11.68
C ALA A 102 -11.66 3.78 -10.66
N ALA A 103 -12.61 4.39 -9.97
CA ALA A 103 -13.50 3.68 -9.05
C ALA A 103 -14.29 2.57 -9.75
N LEU A 104 -14.83 2.86 -10.94
CA LEU A 104 -15.56 1.88 -11.73
C LEU A 104 -14.67 0.74 -12.20
N MET A 105 -13.46 1.02 -12.70
CA MET A 105 -12.49 0.00 -13.09
C MET A 105 -12.15 -0.91 -11.91
N HIS A 106 -11.86 -0.33 -10.76
CA HIS A 106 -11.53 -1.11 -9.56
C HIS A 106 -12.70 -1.97 -9.12
N TYR A 107 -13.92 -1.45 -9.18
CA TYR A 107 -15.14 -2.19 -8.81
C TYR A 107 -15.41 -3.37 -9.75
N CYS A 108 -15.05 -3.23 -11.01
CA CYS A 108 -15.26 -4.26 -12.01
C CYS A 108 -14.12 -5.29 -12.05
N ALA A 109 -12.92 -4.94 -11.57
CA ALA A 109 -11.74 -5.80 -11.68
C ALA A 109 -11.96 -7.24 -11.20
N PRO A 110 -12.54 -7.50 -10.01
CA PRO A 110 -12.78 -8.87 -9.54
C PRO A 110 -13.79 -9.64 -10.38
N ARG A 111 -14.73 -8.96 -11.03
CA ARG A 111 -15.81 -9.60 -11.80
C ARG A 111 -15.41 -9.88 -13.23
N HIS A 112 -14.64 -9.00 -13.82
CA HIS A 112 -14.32 -9.00 -15.25
C HIS A 112 -12.87 -9.33 -15.54
N LYS A 113 -12.10 -9.71 -14.50
CA LYS A 113 -10.67 -10.06 -14.64
C LYS A 113 -9.95 -9.01 -15.47
N LEU A 114 -9.82 -7.81 -14.91
CA LEU A 114 -9.21 -6.69 -15.60
C LEU A 114 -7.73 -6.97 -15.88
N PHE A 115 -7.43 -7.23 -17.14
CA PHE A 115 -6.07 -7.42 -17.63
C PHE A 115 -5.62 -6.22 -18.46
N MET A 116 -4.33 -5.94 -18.44
CA MET A 116 -3.76 -4.96 -19.34
C MET A 116 -3.83 -5.44 -20.78
N THR A 117 -3.88 -4.51 -21.71
CA THR A 117 -4.00 -4.80 -23.15
C THR A 117 -3.01 -5.87 -23.63
N GLY A 118 -3.50 -6.88 -24.31
CA GLY A 118 -2.71 -7.97 -24.84
C GLY A 118 -2.38 -9.09 -23.86
N LYS A 119 -2.90 -9.03 -22.63
CA LYS A 119 -2.75 -10.09 -21.63
C LYS A 119 -4.08 -10.80 -21.40
N ASP A 120 -4.01 -12.09 -21.15
CA ASP A 120 -5.12 -12.96 -20.77
C ASP A 120 -5.03 -13.43 -19.30
N LYS A 121 -3.88 -13.20 -18.65
CA LYS A 121 -3.58 -13.57 -17.28
C LYS A 121 -2.49 -12.68 -16.69
N HIS A 122 -2.44 -12.59 -15.38
CA HIS A 122 -1.34 -11.94 -14.66
C HIS A 122 -0.05 -12.78 -14.69
N ALA A 123 1.09 -12.13 -14.59
CA ALA A 123 2.40 -12.78 -14.56
C ALA A 123 2.61 -13.60 -13.29
N SER A 124 2.23 -13.03 -12.14
CA SER A 124 2.33 -13.70 -10.83
C SER A 124 1.13 -14.60 -10.55
N PRO A 125 1.30 -15.67 -9.76
CA PRO A 125 0.16 -16.41 -9.23
C PRO A 125 -0.67 -15.52 -8.31
N PRO A 126 -1.97 -15.82 -8.13
CA PRO A 126 -2.81 -15.11 -7.17
C PRO A 126 -2.24 -15.17 -5.76
N MET A 127 -2.35 -14.08 -5.02
CA MET A 127 -1.98 -14.02 -3.60
C MET A 127 -2.88 -14.93 -2.78
N THR A 128 -2.27 -15.60 -1.77
CA THR A 128 -3.05 -16.37 -0.81
C THR A 128 -3.79 -15.45 0.17
N LYS A 129 -4.80 -15.99 0.85
CA LYS A 129 -5.54 -15.25 1.87
C LYS A 129 -4.63 -14.78 3.01
N GLU A 130 -3.65 -15.59 3.38
CA GLU A 130 -2.68 -15.29 4.43
C GLU A 130 -1.79 -14.11 4.01
N GLN A 131 -1.28 -14.11 2.77
CA GLN A 131 -0.50 -13.00 2.22
C GLN A 131 -1.31 -11.69 2.16
N ILE A 132 -2.57 -11.76 1.75
CA ILE A 132 -3.48 -10.61 1.72
C ILE A 132 -3.67 -10.07 3.14
N GLN A 133 -3.95 -10.93 4.12
CA GLN A 133 -4.14 -10.53 5.52
C GLN A 133 -2.88 -9.91 6.11
N GLU A 134 -1.70 -10.49 5.86
CA GLU A 134 -0.42 -9.93 6.27
C GLU A 134 -0.23 -8.51 5.73
N CYS A 135 -0.46 -8.29 4.44
CA CYS A 135 -0.37 -6.97 3.82
C CYS A 135 -1.34 -5.96 4.45
N LEU A 136 -2.58 -6.35 4.71
CA LEU A 136 -3.58 -5.48 5.34
C LEU A 136 -3.25 -5.17 6.80
N GLN A 137 -2.70 -6.12 7.54
CA GLN A 137 -2.25 -5.91 8.92
C GLN A 137 -1.15 -4.85 8.99
N VAL A 138 -0.15 -4.92 8.09
CA VAL A 138 0.91 -3.91 8.06
C VAL A 138 0.45 -2.56 7.51
N SER A 139 -0.70 -2.46 6.86
CA SER A 139 -1.26 -1.18 6.39
C SER A 139 -1.87 -0.34 7.50
N SER A 140 -2.21 -0.92 8.65
CA SER A 140 -2.78 -0.19 9.78
C SER A 140 -1.75 0.78 10.36
N ARG A 141 -2.14 2.02 10.65
CA ARG A 141 -1.25 3.04 11.25
C ARG A 141 -0.95 2.76 12.73
N THR A 142 -1.78 1.96 13.37
CA THR A 142 -1.64 1.59 14.78
C THR A 142 -1.60 0.08 14.91
N PHE A 143 -0.85 -0.42 15.87
CA PHE A 143 -0.90 -1.82 16.23
C PHE A 143 -2.20 -2.10 16.99
N ALA A 144 -2.83 -3.23 16.72
CA ALA A 144 -4.02 -3.67 17.45
C ALA A 144 -3.71 -3.95 18.93
N LYS A 145 -2.46 -4.36 19.21
CA LYS A 145 -1.88 -4.52 20.55
C LYS A 145 -0.52 -3.83 20.53
N ASP A 146 -0.08 -3.36 21.68
CA ASP A 146 1.27 -2.83 21.83
C ASP A 146 2.28 -4.00 21.73
N PRO A 147 3.01 -4.15 20.62
CA PRO A 147 3.95 -5.26 20.46
C PRO A 147 5.18 -5.05 21.33
N ALA A 148 5.75 -6.12 21.84
CA ALA A 148 6.99 -6.05 22.61
C ALA A 148 8.16 -5.57 21.74
N THR A 149 9.15 -4.91 22.36
CA THR A 149 10.34 -4.41 21.66
C THR A 149 11.04 -5.43 20.76
N PRO A 150 11.22 -6.71 21.19
CA PRO A 150 11.80 -7.73 20.30
C PRO A 150 10.95 -8.03 19.05
N GLU A 151 9.62 -7.94 19.14
CA GLU A 151 8.72 -8.12 17.99
C GLU A 151 8.87 -6.98 16.99
N LEU A 152 8.97 -5.74 17.48
CA LEU A 152 9.23 -4.57 16.63
C LEU A 152 10.61 -4.68 15.94
N VAL A 153 11.64 -5.09 16.67
CA VAL A 153 12.98 -5.32 16.09
C VAL A 153 12.90 -6.37 14.98
N LYS A 154 12.18 -7.47 15.17
CA LYS A 154 11.94 -8.47 14.12
C LYS A 154 11.20 -7.91 12.92
N MET A 155 10.25 -7.00 13.14
CA MET A 155 9.53 -6.34 12.03
C MET A 155 10.42 -5.44 11.18
N LEU A 156 11.58 -4.97 11.68
CA LEU A 156 12.54 -4.24 10.87
C LEU A 156 13.17 -5.10 9.76
N GLU A 157 13.08 -6.43 9.85
CA GLU A 157 13.54 -7.36 8.81
C GLU A 157 12.48 -7.66 7.74
N HIS A 158 11.28 -7.09 7.88
CA HIS A 158 10.16 -7.40 6.99
C HIS A 158 10.44 -6.92 5.55
N PRO A 159 10.08 -7.70 4.51
CA PRO A 159 10.28 -7.29 3.11
C PRO A 159 9.50 -6.01 2.74
N LEU A 160 8.31 -5.81 3.29
CA LEU A 160 7.49 -4.62 3.00
C LEU A 160 7.99 -3.37 3.75
N PRO A 161 8.31 -2.27 3.04
CA PRO A 161 8.80 -1.03 3.65
C PRO A 161 7.84 -0.44 4.70
N VAL A 162 6.53 -0.56 4.47
CA VAL A 162 5.50 -0.06 5.40
C VAL A 162 5.63 -0.71 6.78
N ALA A 163 5.88 -2.02 6.83
CA ALA A 163 6.09 -2.75 8.08
C ALA A 163 7.32 -2.25 8.83
N ARG A 164 8.46 -2.11 8.13
CA ARG A 164 9.72 -1.61 8.72
C ARG A 164 9.56 -0.20 9.27
N ARG A 165 9.01 0.71 8.45
CA ARG A 165 8.78 2.11 8.87
C ARG A 165 7.89 2.19 10.10
N ARG A 166 6.81 1.41 10.14
CA ARG A 166 5.90 1.36 11.27
C ARG A 166 6.60 0.89 12.54
N ALA A 167 7.39 -0.18 12.45
CA ALA A 167 8.18 -0.68 13.56
C ALA A 167 9.24 0.35 14.04
N ALA A 168 9.93 1.01 13.10
CA ALA A 168 10.91 2.05 13.40
C ALA A 168 10.30 3.24 14.17
N VAL A 169 9.16 3.75 13.68
CA VAL A 169 8.43 4.85 14.35
C VAL A 169 7.99 4.47 15.76
N GLU A 170 7.56 3.21 15.96
CA GLU A 170 7.12 2.76 17.28
C GLU A 170 8.30 2.54 18.23
N LEU A 171 9.42 2.00 17.73
CA LEU A 171 10.66 1.89 18.52
C LEU A 171 11.17 3.25 18.97
N GLY A 172 11.10 4.26 18.10
CA GLY A 172 11.55 5.63 18.45
C GLY A 172 10.74 6.33 19.54
N LYS A 173 9.57 5.79 19.92
CA LYS A 173 8.77 6.28 21.04
C LYS A 173 9.11 5.63 22.38
N ARG A 174 9.98 4.61 22.37
CA ARG A 174 10.31 3.81 23.55
C ARG A 174 11.59 4.28 24.19
N GLU A 175 11.70 4.04 25.48
CA GLU A 175 12.92 4.32 26.25
C GLU A 175 13.94 3.17 26.17
N ASP A 176 13.58 2.07 25.50
CA ASP A 176 14.45 0.89 25.35
C ASP A 176 15.68 1.25 24.53
N ASN A 177 16.87 0.87 25.02
CA ASN A 177 18.07 1.00 24.23
C ASN A 177 18.16 -0.13 23.19
N VAL A 178 17.75 0.16 21.97
CA VAL A 178 17.76 -0.78 20.84
C VAL A 178 18.97 -0.61 19.91
N VAL A 179 19.91 0.27 20.23
CA VAL A 179 21.11 0.53 19.41
C VAL A 179 21.93 -0.75 19.15
N PRO A 180 22.18 -1.64 20.13
CA PRO A 180 22.90 -2.89 19.87
C PRO A 180 22.20 -3.77 18.82
N GLN A 181 20.86 -3.83 18.84
CA GLN A 181 20.08 -4.58 17.85
C GLN A 181 20.16 -3.94 16.46
N MET A 182 20.15 -2.60 16.38
CA MET A 182 20.34 -1.88 15.10
C MET A 182 21.72 -2.19 14.50
N ILE A 183 22.78 -2.21 15.31
CA ILE A 183 24.12 -2.56 14.85
C ILE A 183 24.14 -4.02 14.33
N ALA A 184 23.50 -4.94 15.02
CA ALA A 184 23.39 -6.32 14.57
C ALA A 184 22.64 -6.44 13.23
N LEU A 185 21.54 -5.72 13.06
CA LEU A 185 20.77 -5.69 11.82
C LEU A 185 21.55 -5.06 10.65
N LEU A 186 22.37 -4.02 10.89
CA LEU A 186 23.24 -3.42 9.87
C LEU A 186 24.27 -4.42 9.33
N ASN A 187 24.74 -5.33 10.18
CA ASN A 187 25.71 -6.38 9.82
C ASN A 187 25.03 -7.66 9.29
N SER A 188 23.71 -7.70 9.20
CA SER A 188 22.95 -8.85 8.67
C SER A 188 23.21 -9.03 7.18
N PRO A 189 23.27 -10.26 6.65
CA PRO A 189 23.24 -10.54 5.21
C PRO A 189 21.90 -10.21 4.56
N ASN A 190 20.84 -10.05 5.35
CA ASN A 190 19.51 -9.67 4.88
C ASN A 190 19.44 -8.16 4.62
N ARG A 191 19.31 -7.76 3.35
CA ARG A 191 19.18 -6.34 2.97
C ARG A 191 17.99 -5.65 3.62
N TYR A 192 16.90 -6.34 3.85
CA TYR A 192 15.74 -5.75 4.52
C TYR A 192 16.04 -5.39 5.97
N ALA A 193 16.82 -6.23 6.66
CA ALA A 193 17.30 -5.94 8.00
C ALA A 193 18.19 -4.68 8.03
N GLN A 194 19.12 -4.55 7.06
CA GLN A 194 19.94 -3.35 6.93
C GLN A 194 19.10 -2.09 6.70
N TYR A 195 18.12 -2.14 5.80
CA TYR A 195 17.20 -1.02 5.57
C TYR A 195 16.35 -0.69 6.80
N GLY A 196 15.87 -1.71 7.50
CA GLY A 196 15.11 -1.53 8.74
C GLY A 196 15.95 -0.91 9.85
N ALA A 197 17.23 -1.31 9.98
CA ALA A 197 18.14 -0.69 10.92
C ALA A 197 18.39 0.79 10.62
N CYS A 198 18.57 1.15 9.34
CA CYS A 198 18.67 2.55 8.92
C CYS A 198 17.41 3.35 9.26
N GLU A 199 16.23 2.76 9.05
CA GLU A 199 14.97 3.39 9.44
C GLU A 199 14.83 3.51 10.96
N GLY A 200 15.22 2.47 11.74
CA GLY A 200 15.18 2.48 13.19
C GLY A 200 16.10 3.52 13.83
N LEU A 201 17.29 3.75 13.25
CA LEU A 201 18.22 4.77 13.71
C LEU A 201 17.78 6.21 13.38
N ARG A 202 16.79 6.39 12.54
CA ARG A 202 16.25 7.70 12.16
C ARG A 202 15.33 8.28 13.24
N TYR A 203 14.62 7.44 13.99
CA TYR A 203 13.65 7.83 14.98
C TYR A 203 14.17 7.67 16.41
#